data_f05f64701a91e07c887767aa86302734
#
_entry.id   f05f64701a91e07c887767aa86302734
#
_cell.length_a   1.000
_cell.length_b   1.000
_cell.length_c   1.000
_cell.angle_alpha   90.00
_cell.angle_beta   90.00
_cell.angle_gamma   90.00
#
_symmetry.space_group_name_H-M   'P 1'
#
loop_
_entity.id
_entity.type
_entity.pdbx_description
1 polymer ?
#
loop_
_entity_poly.entity_id
_entity_poly.type
_entity_poly.pdbx_seq_one_letter_code
_entity_poly.pdbx_strand_id
1 'polypeptide(L)' 'MTFPEHLLKLRKGRGLKQTELAPFIGISWRAYQTYERGEREPQMSTLIALADFYGLSLDELVCRDWPKGAEE' A
#
# COMPACT_ATOMS: atom_id res chain seq x y z
N MET A 1 3.05 7.30 11.02
CA MET A 1 3.53 6.34 9.99
C MET A 1 3.08 6.82 8.63
N THR A 2 3.99 6.86 7.69
CA THR A 2 3.66 7.25 6.31
C THR A 2 3.20 6.04 5.50
N PHE A 3 2.57 6.29 4.35
CA PHE A 3 2.14 5.22 3.48
C PHE A 3 3.31 4.31 3.04
N PRO A 4 4.46 4.86 2.58
CA PRO A 4 5.59 4.01 2.22
C PRO A 4 6.08 3.12 3.37
N GLU A 5 6.16 3.67 4.57
CA GLU A 5 6.55 2.89 5.75
C GLU A 5 5.54 1.78 6.05
N HIS A 6 4.26 2.09 5.89
CA HIS A 6 3.20 1.11 6.12
C HIS A 6 3.25 -0.03 5.11
N LEU A 7 3.52 0.29 3.84
CA LEU A 7 3.69 -0.75 2.81
C LEU A 7 4.80 -1.71 3.18
N LEU A 8 5.94 -1.18 3.60
CA LEU A 8 7.07 -2.00 4.02
C LEU A 8 6.69 -2.90 5.18
N LYS A 9 6.03 -2.34 6.18
CA LYS A 9 5.62 -3.08 7.37
C LYS A 9 4.62 -4.18 7.03
N LEU A 10 3.64 -3.88 6.18
CA LEU A 10 2.64 -4.88 5.77
C LEU A 10 3.29 -6.02 5.01
N ARG A 11 4.20 -5.69 4.08
CA ARG A 11 4.89 -6.70 3.29
C ARG A 11 5.75 -7.60 4.17
N LYS A 12 6.53 -7.02 5.06
CA LYS A 12 7.36 -7.79 5.97
C LYS A 12 6.53 -8.63 6.93
N GLY A 13 5.37 -8.12 7.33
CA GLY A 13 4.46 -8.88 8.17
C GLY A 13 3.93 -10.15 7.50
N ARG A 14 3.90 -10.19 6.17
CA ARG A 14 3.52 -11.36 5.39
C ARG A 14 4.72 -12.20 5.00
N GLY A 15 5.95 -11.78 5.33
CA GLY A 15 7.16 -12.50 4.98
C GLY A 15 7.46 -12.51 3.48
N LEU A 16 7.00 -11.49 2.77
CA LEU A 16 7.15 -11.44 1.31
C LEU A 16 8.26 -10.50 0.89
N LYS A 17 8.95 -10.88 -0.19
CA LYS A 17 9.88 -9.98 -0.87
C LYS A 17 9.10 -9.08 -1.83
N GLN A 18 9.72 -7.96 -2.24
CA GLN A 18 9.09 -7.08 -3.21
C GLN A 18 8.78 -7.81 -4.52
N THR A 19 9.69 -8.66 -4.96
CA THR A 19 9.51 -9.45 -6.19
C THR A 19 8.39 -10.48 -6.06
N GLU A 20 8.12 -10.93 -4.85
CA GLU A 20 7.04 -11.90 -4.61
C GLU A 20 5.69 -11.21 -4.53
N LEU A 21 5.64 -10.02 -3.94
CA LEU A 21 4.38 -9.30 -3.77
C LEU A 21 3.88 -8.69 -5.07
N ALA A 22 4.76 -8.11 -5.86
CA ALA A 22 4.37 -7.33 -7.04
C ALA A 22 3.44 -8.09 -7.99
N PRO A 23 3.68 -9.37 -8.31
CA PRO A 23 2.76 -10.10 -9.19
C PRO A 23 1.35 -10.23 -8.64
N PHE A 24 1.18 -10.35 -7.32
CA PHE A 24 -0.15 -10.43 -6.71
C PHE A 24 -0.94 -9.14 -6.91
N ILE A 25 -0.23 -8.03 -7.02
CA ILE A 25 -0.86 -6.72 -7.20
C ILE A 25 -1.01 -6.38 -8.68
N GLY A 26 -0.31 -7.11 -9.56
CA GLY A 26 -0.38 -6.90 -11.00
C GLY A 26 0.52 -5.78 -11.50
N ILE A 27 1.61 -5.50 -10.80
CA ILE A 27 2.58 -4.47 -11.19
C ILE A 27 3.99 -5.05 -11.20
N SER A 28 4.92 -4.32 -11.83
CA SER A 28 6.33 -4.71 -11.77
C SER A 28 6.88 -4.45 -10.37
N TRP A 29 7.89 -5.23 -9.97
CA TRP A 29 8.50 -5.02 -8.67
C TRP A 29 9.21 -3.67 -8.58
N ARG A 30 9.67 -3.15 -9.73
CA ARG A 30 10.32 -1.83 -9.77
C ARG A 30 9.32 -0.72 -9.47
N ALA A 31 8.12 -0.83 -10.03
CA ALA A 31 7.06 0.12 -9.72
C ALA A 31 6.71 0.04 -8.22
N TYR A 32 6.55 -1.17 -7.71
CA TYR A 32 6.27 -1.35 -6.29
C TYR A 32 7.37 -0.74 -5.41
N GLN A 33 8.63 -0.94 -5.79
CA GLN A 33 9.77 -0.40 -5.05
C GLN A 33 9.70 1.12 -4.94
N THR A 34 9.26 1.82 -6.00
CA THR A 34 9.12 3.28 -5.94
C THR A 34 8.06 3.70 -4.92
N TYR A 35 7.05 2.88 -4.72
CA TYR A 35 6.01 3.17 -3.73
C TYR A 35 6.55 3.02 -2.31
N GLU A 36 7.33 1.98 -2.03
CA GLU A 36 7.95 1.81 -0.71
C GLU A 36 8.99 2.88 -0.40
N ARG A 37 9.63 3.42 -1.43
CA ARG A 37 10.59 4.50 -1.27
C ARG A 37 9.94 5.88 -1.15
N GLY A 38 8.66 5.96 -1.44
CA GLY A 38 7.96 7.24 -1.44
C GLY A 38 8.28 8.12 -2.64
N GLU A 39 8.86 7.55 -3.70
CA GLU A 39 9.21 8.27 -4.91
C GLU A 39 8.02 8.50 -5.82
N ARG A 40 7.02 7.62 -5.75
CA ARG A 40 5.82 7.68 -6.55
C ARG A 40 4.62 7.26 -5.72
N GLU A 41 3.45 7.74 -6.14
CA GLU A 41 2.19 7.31 -5.55
C GLU A 41 1.50 6.32 -6.49
N PRO A 42 0.94 5.23 -5.96
CA PRO A 42 0.22 4.27 -6.79
C PRO A 42 -1.04 4.86 -7.39
N GLN A 43 -1.43 4.34 -8.55
CA GLN A 43 -2.73 4.63 -9.13
C GLN A 43 -3.84 4.04 -8.26
N MET A 44 -5.05 4.53 -8.44
CA MET A 44 -6.20 4.05 -7.68
C MET A 44 -6.37 2.54 -7.78
N SER A 45 -6.25 1.98 -8.99
CA SER A 45 -6.39 0.53 -9.18
C SER A 45 -5.36 -0.26 -8.38
N THR A 46 -4.14 0.25 -8.28
CA THR A 46 -3.08 -0.39 -7.50
C THR A 46 -3.38 -0.29 -6.01
N LEU A 47 -3.87 0.85 -5.56
CA LEU A 47 -4.27 1.02 -4.15
C LEU A 47 -5.38 0.04 -3.78
N ILE A 48 -6.36 -0.12 -4.64
CA ILE A 48 -7.45 -1.07 -4.40
C ILE A 48 -6.92 -2.49 -4.31
N ALA A 49 -6.04 -2.87 -5.24
CA ALA A 49 -5.44 -4.21 -5.23
C ALA A 49 -4.64 -4.46 -3.95
N LEU A 50 -3.88 -3.47 -3.49
CA LEU A 50 -3.14 -3.58 -2.24
C LEU A 50 -4.07 -3.72 -1.04
N ALA A 51 -5.11 -2.90 -0.99
CA ALA A 51 -6.08 -2.95 0.09
C ALA A 51 -6.76 -4.32 0.14
N ASP A 52 -7.18 -4.83 -1.02
CA ASP A 52 -7.81 -6.15 -1.11
C ASP A 52 -6.85 -7.25 -0.68
N PHE A 53 -5.60 -7.16 -1.12
CA PHE A 53 -4.59 -8.17 -0.77
C PHE A 53 -4.38 -8.26 0.74
N TYR A 54 -4.33 -7.11 1.42
CA TYR A 54 -4.10 -7.05 2.86
C TYR A 54 -5.38 -7.08 3.68
N GLY A 55 -6.55 -7.04 3.03
CA GLY A 55 -7.83 -7.02 3.74
C GLY A 55 -8.06 -5.73 4.52
N LEU A 56 -7.59 -4.62 3.98
CA LEU A 56 -7.69 -3.31 4.62
C LEU A 56 -8.61 -2.40 3.82
N SER A 57 -9.16 -1.38 4.49
CA SER A 57 -9.80 -0.28 3.79
C SER A 57 -8.72 0.60 3.17
N LEU A 58 -9.11 1.44 2.21
CA LEU A 58 -8.16 2.37 1.61
C LEU A 58 -7.60 3.34 2.66
N ASP A 59 -8.43 3.80 3.57
CA ASP A 59 -7.96 4.69 4.64
C ASP A 59 -6.92 4.02 5.52
N GLU A 60 -7.14 2.77 5.87
CA GLU A 60 -6.18 1.99 6.66
C GLU A 60 -4.89 1.77 5.88
N LEU A 61 -5.00 1.46 4.60
CA LEU A 61 -3.83 1.21 3.77
C LEU A 61 -2.94 2.44 3.68
N VAL A 62 -3.52 3.60 3.42
CA VAL A 62 -2.74 4.83 3.22
C VAL A 62 -2.43 5.57 4.51
N CYS A 63 -2.78 4.99 5.64
CA CYS A 63 -2.53 5.56 6.96
C CYS A 63 -3.27 6.88 7.18
N ARG A 64 -4.41 7.01 6.55
CA ARG A 64 -5.23 8.19 6.74
C ARG A 64 -6.14 7.99 7.93
N ASP A 65 -5.97 8.85 8.91
CA ASP A 65 -6.84 8.87 10.07
C ASP A 65 -8.02 9.80 9.76
N TRP A 66 -9.18 9.23 9.52
CA TRP A 66 -10.35 10.01 9.12
C TRP A 66 -10.90 10.77 10.33
N PRO A 67 -10.77 12.08 10.36
CA PRO A 67 -11.27 12.86 11.50
C PRO A 67 -12.79 12.74 11.59
N LYS A 68 -13.31 12.59 12.79
CA LYS A 68 -14.74 12.38 13.00
C LYS A 68 -15.60 13.53 12.51
N GLY A 69 -15.07 14.73 12.49
CA GLY A 69 -15.81 15.88 12.00
C GLY A 69 -15.61 16.19 10.53
N ALA A 70 -14.76 15.45 9.84
CA ALA A 70 -14.37 15.81 8.47
C ALA A 70 -15.45 15.56 7.43
N GLU A 71 -16.32 14.61 7.68
CA GLU A 71 -17.36 14.23 6.75
C GLU A 71 -18.60 15.14 6.84
N GLU A 72 -18.62 16.03 7.75
CA GLU A 72 -19.77 16.92 7.99
C GLU A 72 -19.69 18.22 7.20
#